data_b44e830e97facb5b54296602dfbaf13a
#
_entry.id   b44e830e97facb5b54296602dfbaf13a
#
_cell.length_a   1.000
_cell.length_b   1.000
_cell.length_c   1.000
_cell.angle_alpha   90.00
_cell.angle_beta   90.00
_cell.angle_gamma   90.00
#
_symmetry.space_group_name_H-M   'P 1'
#
loop_
_entity.id
_entity.type
_entity.pdbx_description
1 polymer ?
#
loop_
_entity_poly.entity_id
_entity_poly.type
_entity_poly.pdbx_seq_one_letter_code
_entity_poly.pdbx_strand_id
1 'polypeptide(L)'
;MRGMATRPGSEIPTLHVVREATPEELSSWDLRLVDVPGGDVQQSLAWGLARERMGARPHHLVLDDGSLALVLGRHRRLLGGGRAYVPHGPVAAGAGPGVVAGRLAAIAAWASDAGFDVVVADPQLPAASGFPALVAGLGFRQVDEVGPSRHRVGVVIPAGAGDAALLDGIAQKTRQQLLAAERRGVRVRRYDRLAGTDPGPGTDAPAPEHLADAAEEAFVRFHGLLAATGARRGFSVGSRSAALAWWQAALEAGHLLLLEARGLEDELIGAAVFYRHGGRLTYGHSADVAGLRSAWPGTMGLVLWRALQLAAREGRAELDLGGVDVRGARREPLPGEPTYGLLRFKQSFGGQWIELSGAHERVLRRRRHALTTSAQRAAGAVRELPGAVRRSIGRPEGRAR
;
A
#
# COMPACT_ATOMS: atom_id res chain seq x y z
N MET A 1 -0.32 -44.78 17.42
CA MET A 1 0.27 -43.85 16.43
C MET A 1 -0.90 -43.15 15.73
N ARG A 2 -1.19 -41.89 16.11
CA ARG A 2 -2.21 -41.06 15.44
C ARG A 2 -1.49 -40.35 14.29
N GLY A 3 -1.83 -40.72 13.03
CA GLY A 3 -1.35 -40.03 11.85
C GLY A 3 -1.80 -38.55 11.91
N MET A 4 -0.81 -37.66 11.93
CA MET A 4 -1.03 -36.23 11.68
C MET A 4 -1.51 -36.08 10.23
N ALA A 5 -2.82 -35.90 10.05
CA ALA A 5 -3.35 -35.50 8.75
C ALA A 5 -2.75 -34.15 8.40
N THR A 6 -1.89 -34.08 7.41
CA THR A 6 -1.41 -32.82 6.82
C THR A 6 -2.59 -32.05 6.32
N ARG A 7 -2.77 -30.79 6.81
CA ARG A 7 -3.81 -29.90 6.32
C ARG A 7 -3.56 -29.64 4.84
N PRO A 8 -4.59 -29.75 3.97
CA PRO A 8 -4.43 -29.42 2.56
C PRO A 8 -3.96 -27.96 2.43
N GLY A 9 -2.87 -27.72 1.71
CA GLY A 9 -2.25 -26.40 1.51
C GLY A 9 -0.96 -26.14 2.30
N SER A 10 -0.47 -27.08 3.12
CA SER A 10 0.78 -26.94 3.87
C SER A 10 2.03 -27.41 3.10
N GLU A 11 1.87 -28.13 2.00
CA GLU A 11 3.00 -28.52 1.16
C GLU A 11 3.53 -27.33 0.36
N ILE A 12 4.86 -27.16 0.36
CA ILE A 12 5.56 -26.13 -0.41
C ILE A 12 5.97 -26.77 -1.74
N PRO A 13 5.37 -26.36 -2.88
CA PRO A 13 5.79 -26.87 -4.18
C PRO A 13 7.19 -26.36 -4.51
N THR A 14 8.00 -27.21 -5.16
CA THR A 14 9.28 -26.80 -5.70
C THR A 14 9.06 -26.16 -7.07
N LEU A 15 9.32 -24.86 -7.18
CA LEU A 15 9.32 -24.11 -8.44
C LEU A 15 10.77 -23.91 -8.88
N HIS A 16 11.05 -24.17 -10.15
CA HIS A 16 12.43 -24.22 -10.66
C HIS A 16 12.75 -23.08 -11.64
N VAL A 17 11.76 -22.55 -12.33
CA VAL A 17 11.96 -21.57 -13.40
C VAL A 17 11.33 -20.23 -13.02
N VAL A 18 12.16 -19.21 -13.01
CA VAL A 18 11.72 -17.82 -12.90
C VAL A 18 12.43 -17.05 -14.02
N ARG A 19 11.66 -16.37 -14.85
CA ARG A 19 12.17 -15.57 -15.96
C ARG A 19 11.52 -14.19 -16.03
N GLU A 20 12.12 -13.29 -16.74
CA GLU A 20 11.47 -12.01 -17.08
C GLU A 20 10.28 -12.25 -18.02
N ALA A 21 9.26 -11.40 -17.87
CA ALA A 21 8.07 -11.43 -18.71
C ALA A 21 8.37 -10.93 -20.13
N THR A 22 7.66 -11.49 -21.12
CA THR A 22 7.69 -10.99 -22.49
C THR A 22 6.80 -9.75 -22.64
N PRO A 23 6.94 -8.95 -23.72
CA PRO A 23 6.05 -7.82 -23.98
C PRO A 23 4.56 -8.21 -24.04
N GLU A 24 4.23 -9.38 -24.57
CA GLU A 24 2.87 -9.90 -24.64
C GLU A 24 2.30 -10.19 -23.25
N GLU A 25 3.13 -10.75 -22.35
CA GLU A 25 2.75 -11.01 -20.96
C GLU A 25 2.54 -9.72 -20.17
N LEU A 26 3.34 -8.68 -20.46
CA LEU A 26 3.16 -7.35 -19.86
C LEU A 26 1.84 -6.72 -20.29
N SER A 27 1.33 -6.94 -21.48
CA SER A 27 0.07 -6.35 -21.94
C SER A 27 -1.15 -6.79 -21.12
N SER A 28 -1.09 -7.96 -20.48
CA SER A 28 -2.13 -8.52 -19.61
C SER A 28 -1.73 -8.54 -18.14
N TRP A 29 -0.63 -7.88 -17.77
CA TRP A 29 0.00 -7.96 -16.45
C TRP A 29 -0.96 -7.61 -15.31
N ASP A 30 -1.55 -6.41 -15.35
CA ASP A 30 -2.39 -5.92 -14.25
C ASP A 30 -3.67 -6.77 -14.10
N LEU A 31 -4.28 -7.22 -15.21
CA LEU A 31 -5.42 -8.12 -15.19
C LEU A 31 -5.10 -9.46 -14.48
N ARG A 32 -3.90 -9.98 -14.68
CA ARG A 32 -3.45 -11.28 -14.15
C ARG A 32 -2.85 -11.20 -12.76
N LEU A 33 -2.46 -10.02 -12.27
CA LEU A 33 -1.72 -9.88 -11.02
C LEU A 33 -2.36 -8.90 -10.03
N VAL A 34 -2.95 -7.81 -10.51
CA VAL A 34 -3.55 -6.76 -9.66
C VAL A 34 -5.03 -7.03 -9.41
N ASP A 35 -5.78 -7.40 -10.44
CA ASP A 35 -7.23 -7.55 -10.37
C ASP A 35 -7.69 -8.95 -9.91
N VAL A 36 -6.76 -9.85 -9.66
CA VAL A 36 -7.06 -11.20 -9.11
C VAL A 36 -7.26 -11.17 -7.60
N PRO A 37 -7.96 -12.16 -7.00
CA PRO A 37 -8.11 -12.24 -5.54
C PRO A 37 -6.78 -12.19 -4.81
N GLY A 38 -6.65 -11.24 -3.86
CA GLY A 38 -5.41 -11.01 -3.13
C GLY A 38 -4.34 -10.22 -3.90
N GLY A 39 -4.65 -9.77 -5.13
CA GLY A 39 -3.79 -8.87 -5.90
C GLY A 39 -3.56 -7.53 -5.20
N ASP A 40 -2.55 -6.79 -5.63
CA ASP A 40 -2.20 -5.51 -5.04
C ASP A 40 -1.69 -4.52 -6.08
N VAL A 41 -2.08 -3.26 -5.95
CA VAL A 41 -1.67 -2.18 -6.86
C VAL A 41 -0.16 -1.95 -6.85
N GLN A 42 0.53 -2.31 -5.77
CA GLN A 42 2.00 -2.25 -5.73
C GLN A 42 2.68 -3.35 -6.55
N GLN A 43 1.90 -4.26 -7.12
CA GLN A 43 2.36 -5.23 -8.11
C GLN A 43 2.04 -4.80 -9.56
N SER A 44 1.44 -3.61 -9.80
CA SER A 44 1.07 -3.12 -11.12
C SER A 44 2.27 -2.63 -11.94
N LEU A 45 2.08 -2.58 -13.27
CA LEU A 45 3.05 -1.94 -14.18
C LEU A 45 3.26 -0.47 -13.82
N ALA A 46 2.18 0.25 -13.54
CA ALA A 46 2.22 1.66 -13.16
C ALA A 46 3.06 1.88 -11.89
N TRP A 47 2.96 0.99 -10.91
CA TRP A 47 3.81 1.05 -9.71
C TRP A 47 5.28 0.79 -10.04
N GLY A 48 5.58 -0.24 -10.84
CA GLY A 48 6.92 -0.54 -11.31
C GLY A 48 7.57 0.69 -11.95
N LEU A 49 6.89 1.33 -12.90
CA LEU A 49 7.34 2.54 -13.58
C LEU A 49 7.56 3.72 -12.63
N ALA A 50 6.64 3.93 -11.67
CA ALA A 50 6.80 4.99 -10.67
C ALA A 50 8.03 4.75 -9.78
N ARG A 51 8.31 3.50 -9.42
CA ARG A 51 9.49 3.12 -8.63
C ARG A 51 10.80 3.20 -9.40
N GLU A 52 10.77 2.95 -10.71
CA GLU A 52 11.91 3.12 -11.59
C GLU A 52 12.38 4.58 -11.63
N ARG A 53 11.46 5.52 -11.76
CA ARG A 53 11.73 6.97 -11.66
C ARG A 53 12.36 7.38 -10.31
N MET A 54 12.15 6.57 -9.27
CA MET A 54 12.75 6.73 -7.94
C MET A 54 14.04 5.92 -7.74
N GLY A 55 14.63 5.37 -8.83
CA GLY A 55 15.89 4.65 -8.82
C GLY A 55 15.82 3.18 -8.38
N ALA A 56 14.65 2.56 -8.37
CA ALA A 56 14.52 1.12 -8.35
C ALA A 56 14.54 0.57 -9.79
N ARG A 57 14.94 -0.68 -9.97
CA ARG A 57 14.80 -1.40 -11.24
C ARG A 57 13.65 -2.39 -11.10
N PRO A 58 12.54 -2.22 -11.83
CA PRO A 58 11.47 -3.20 -11.84
C PRO A 58 11.89 -4.44 -12.64
N HIS A 59 11.59 -5.61 -12.09
CA HIS A 59 11.71 -6.92 -12.72
C HIS A 59 10.35 -7.54 -12.72
N HIS A 60 9.81 -7.84 -13.89
CA HIS A 60 8.51 -8.43 -14.09
C HIS A 60 8.72 -9.93 -14.31
N LEU A 61 8.50 -10.73 -13.28
CA LEU A 61 8.84 -12.16 -13.28
C LEU A 61 7.62 -13.04 -13.55
N VAL A 62 7.85 -14.08 -14.34
CA VAL A 62 6.91 -15.18 -14.59
C VAL A 62 7.51 -16.45 -13.99
N LEU A 63 6.73 -17.15 -13.18
CA LEU A 63 7.10 -18.40 -12.55
C LEU A 63 6.55 -19.58 -13.36
N ASP A 64 7.10 -20.77 -13.17
CA ASP A 64 6.71 -21.99 -13.90
C ASP A 64 5.28 -22.49 -13.58
N ASP A 65 4.68 -22.04 -12.48
CA ASP A 65 3.25 -22.24 -12.19
C ASP A 65 2.33 -21.22 -12.90
N GLY A 66 2.91 -20.38 -13.78
CA GLY A 66 2.20 -19.31 -14.49
C GLY A 66 1.88 -18.09 -13.66
N SER A 67 2.27 -18.05 -12.38
CA SER A 67 2.11 -16.86 -11.54
C SER A 67 3.10 -15.77 -11.90
N LEU A 68 2.76 -14.54 -11.54
CA LEU A 68 3.52 -13.34 -11.84
C LEU A 68 4.00 -12.68 -10.53
N ALA A 69 5.11 -11.95 -10.61
CA ALA A 69 5.58 -11.12 -9.50
C ALA A 69 6.38 -9.91 -9.98
N LEU A 70 6.04 -8.72 -9.50
CA LEU A 70 6.89 -7.54 -9.63
C LEU A 70 7.93 -7.58 -8.50
N VAL A 71 9.20 -7.50 -8.88
CA VAL A 71 10.33 -7.37 -7.96
C VAL A 71 11.03 -6.05 -8.20
N LEU A 72 11.21 -5.25 -7.16
CA LEU A 72 11.92 -3.98 -7.21
C LEU A 72 13.37 -4.16 -6.76
N GLY A 73 14.29 -4.14 -7.72
CA GLY A 73 15.73 -4.25 -7.50
C GLY A 73 16.35 -2.90 -7.14
N ARG A 74 17.20 -2.87 -6.12
CA ARG A 74 18.10 -1.74 -5.85
C ARG A 74 19.51 -2.25 -5.69
N HIS A 75 20.34 -2.05 -6.73
CA HIS A 75 21.76 -2.39 -6.69
C HIS A 75 22.58 -1.28 -6.04
N ARG A 76 23.68 -1.68 -5.39
CA ARG A 76 24.65 -0.75 -4.82
C ARG A 76 25.73 -0.43 -5.87
N ARG A 77 25.98 0.85 -6.10
CA ARG A 77 26.91 1.31 -7.16
C ARG A 77 28.35 0.86 -6.96
N LEU A 78 28.85 0.82 -5.73
CA LEU A 78 30.29 0.63 -5.45
C LEU A 78 30.67 -0.78 -5.00
N LEU A 79 29.77 -1.49 -4.30
CA LEU A 79 30.09 -2.77 -3.66
C LEU A 79 29.44 -3.97 -4.35
N GLY A 80 28.70 -3.72 -5.41
CA GLY A 80 27.85 -4.74 -6.02
C GLY A 80 26.76 -5.23 -5.03
N GLY A 81 25.95 -6.19 -5.47
CA GLY A 81 24.83 -6.67 -4.70
C GLY A 81 23.70 -5.67 -4.55
N GLY A 82 22.82 -5.92 -3.62
CA GLY A 82 21.66 -5.06 -3.43
C GLY A 82 20.51 -5.76 -2.76
N ARG A 83 19.33 -5.13 -2.83
CA ARG A 83 18.08 -5.62 -2.27
C ARG A 83 17.06 -5.84 -3.38
N ALA A 84 16.45 -7.01 -3.38
CA ALA A 84 15.26 -7.32 -4.15
C ALA A 84 14.05 -7.23 -3.20
N TYR A 85 13.02 -6.47 -3.56
CA TYR A 85 11.80 -6.31 -2.78
C TYR A 85 10.59 -6.69 -3.61
N VAL A 86 9.76 -7.57 -3.07
CA VAL A 86 8.50 -8.03 -3.66
C VAL A 86 7.35 -7.32 -2.93
N PRO A 87 6.89 -6.15 -3.39
CA PRO A 87 5.92 -5.34 -2.65
C PRO A 87 4.55 -6.03 -2.60
N HIS A 88 4.01 -6.26 -1.42
CA HIS A 88 2.73 -6.94 -1.17
C HIS A 88 2.59 -8.29 -1.90
N GLY A 89 3.72 -8.91 -2.23
CA GLY A 89 3.79 -10.17 -2.97
C GLY A 89 4.73 -11.21 -2.34
N PRO A 90 4.80 -12.42 -2.93
CA PRO A 90 4.05 -12.89 -4.11
C PRO A 90 2.53 -12.93 -3.87
N VAL A 91 1.77 -12.60 -4.91
CA VAL A 91 0.30 -12.60 -4.82
C VAL A 91 -0.23 -14.03 -4.71
N ALA A 92 -1.18 -14.23 -3.80
CA ALA A 92 -1.78 -15.55 -3.58
C ALA A 92 -2.64 -16.00 -4.77
N ALA A 93 -3.43 -15.11 -5.36
CA ALA A 93 -4.37 -15.43 -6.45
C ALA A 93 -5.27 -16.65 -6.14
N GLY A 94 -5.76 -16.74 -4.91
CA GLY A 94 -6.55 -17.86 -4.43
C GLY A 94 -5.75 -19.11 -3.98
N ALA A 95 -4.43 -19.10 -4.14
CA ALA A 95 -3.57 -20.21 -3.70
C ALA A 95 -3.35 -20.20 -2.18
N GLY A 96 -3.08 -21.37 -1.61
CA GLY A 96 -2.76 -21.52 -0.20
C GLY A 96 -1.36 -21.00 0.18
N PRO A 97 -1.08 -20.82 1.48
CA PRO A 97 0.17 -20.24 1.98
C PRO A 97 1.42 -21.03 1.60
N GLY A 98 1.32 -22.37 1.42
CA GLY A 98 2.42 -23.21 0.94
C GLY A 98 2.85 -22.87 -0.48
N VAL A 99 1.90 -22.63 -1.37
CA VAL A 99 2.18 -22.23 -2.76
C VAL A 99 2.85 -20.84 -2.79
N VAL A 100 2.36 -19.88 -1.99
CA VAL A 100 2.97 -18.56 -1.89
C VAL A 100 4.40 -18.63 -1.34
N ALA A 101 4.66 -19.53 -0.37
CA ALA A 101 6.00 -19.78 0.16
C ALA A 101 6.93 -20.39 -0.91
N GLY A 102 6.43 -21.32 -1.74
CA GLY A 102 7.16 -21.87 -2.88
C GLY A 102 7.53 -20.81 -3.91
N ARG A 103 6.57 -19.95 -4.30
CA ARG A 103 6.82 -18.79 -5.19
C ARG A 103 7.90 -17.88 -4.63
N LEU A 104 7.85 -17.56 -3.33
CA LEU A 104 8.86 -16.73 -2.69
C LEU A 104 10.25 -17.40 -2.67
N ALA A 105 10.31 -18.71 -2.48
CA ALA A 105 11.55 -19.48 -2.54
C ALA A 105 12.19 -19.42 -3.95
N ALA A 106 11.38 -19.57 -5.00
CA ALA A 106 11.82 -19.45 -6.39
C ALA A 106 12.33 -18.05 -6.73
N ILE A 107 11.60 -17.02 -6.31
CA ILE A 107 12.04 -15.61 -6.46
C ILE A 107 13.35 -15.37 -5.72
N ALA A 108 13.56 -15.97 -4.54
CA ALA A 108 14.81 -15.84 -3.80
C ALA A 108 15.99 -16.52 -4.52
N ALA A 109 15.76 -17.65 -5.17
CA ALA A 109 16.77 -18.32 -6.02
C ALA A 109 17.13 -17.40 -7.21
N TRP A 110 16.15 -16.92 -7.98
CA TRP A 110 16.35 -15.97 -9.05
C TRP A 110 17.13 -14.73 -8.59
N ALA A 111 16.75 -14.14 -7.46
CA ALA A 111 17.42 -12.96 -6.93
C ALA A 111 18.88 -13.22 -6.53
N SER A 112 19.19 -14.45 -6.07
CA SER A 112 20.57 -14.86 -5.83
C SER A 112 21.35 -14.89 -7.14
N ASP A 113 20.82 -15.48 -8.20
CA ASP A 113 21.48 -15.56 -9.51
C ASP A 113 21.62 -14.19 -10.15
N ALA A 114 20.63 -13.29 -9.99
CA ALA A 114 20.66 -11.90 -10.38
C ALA A 114 21.64 -11.04 -9.53
N GLY A 115 22.30 -11.61 -8.54
CA GLY A 115 23.37 -10.96 -7.78
C GLY A 115 22.92 -10.14 -6.58
N PHE A 116 21.67 -10.22 -6.15
CA PHE A 116 21.19 -9.54 -4.94
C PHE A 116 21.73 -10.17 -3.65
N ASP A 117 21.80 -9.38 -2.57
CA ASP A 117 22.29 -9.82 -1.27
C ASP A 117 21.16 -10.25 -0.34
N VAL A 118 19.97 -9.68 -0.54
CA VAL A 118 18.81 -9.91 0.30
C VAL A 118 17.53 -9.80 -0.51
N VAL A 119 16.59 -10.69 -0.23
CA VAL A 119 15.21 -10.62 -0.70
C VAL A 119 14.31 -10.26 0.46
N VAL A 120 13.37 -9.36 0.21
CA VAL A 120 12.32 -8.98 1.15
C VAL A 120 10.98 -9.09 0.45
N ALA A 121 9.97 -9.61 1.16
CA ALA A 121 8.61 -9.74 0.67
C ALA A 121 7.61 -9.54 1.80
N ASP A 122 6.44 -9.00 1.49
CA ASP A 122 5.35 -8.75 2.45
C ASP A 122 3.98 -9.12 1.87
N PRO A 123 3.75 -10.40 1.54
CA PRO A 123 2.50 -10.83 0.95
C PRO A 123 1.32 -10.54 1.87
N GLN A 124 0.19 -10.15 1.29
CA GLN A 124 -1.03 -9.74 1.98
C GLN A 124 -1.81 -10.96 2.53
N LEU A 125 -1.13 -11.84 3.26
CA LEU A 125 -1.71 -13.02 3.89
C LEU A 125 -2.01 -12.76 5.37
N PRO A 126 -3.12 -13.32 5.93
CA PRO A 126 -3.36 -13.27 7.36
C PRO A 126 -2.21 -13.90 8.16
N ALA A 127 -1.87 -13.35 9.31
CA ALA A 127 -0.83 -13.89 10.20
C ALA A 127 -1.12 -15.34 10.61
N ALA A 128 -2.41 -15.66 10.83
CA ALA A 128 -2.87 -17.00 11.20
C ALA A 128 -2.86 -18.03 10.02
N SER A 129 -2.47 -17.63 8.81
CA SER A 129 -2.46 -18.51 7.63
C SER A 129 -1.42 -19.64 7.70
N GLY A 130 -0.45 -19.57 8.62
CA GLY A 130 0.68 -20.49 8.69
C GLY A 130 1.87 -20.10 7.78
N PHE A 131 1.70 -19.11 6.90
CA PHE A 131 2.77 -18.63 6.01
C PHE A 131 4.07 -18.26 6.75
N PRO A 132 4.06 -17.53 7.90
CA PRO A 132 5.29 -17.19 8.61
C PRO A 132 6.12 -18.43 9.01
N ALA A 133 5.48 -19.50 9.45
CA ALA A 133 6.18 -20.74 9.82
C ALA A 133 6.78 -21.46 8.60
N LEU A 134 6.06 -21.48 7.48
CA LEU A 134 6.53 -22.09 6.23
C LEU A 134 7.78 -21.37 5.71
N VAL A 135 7.78 -20.04 5.64
CA VAL A 135 8.92 -19.28 5.11
C VAL A 135 10.10 -19.25 6.09
N ALA A 136 9.86 -19.37 7.40
CA ALA A 136 10.93 -19.56 8.39
C ALA A 136 11.71 -20.86 8.10
N GLY A 137 11.03 -21.96 7.75
CA GLY A 137 11.65 -23.21 7.29
C GLY A 137 12.49 -23.06 6.00
N LEU A 138 12.20 -22.05 5.19
CA LEU A 138 12.96 -21.67 3.99
C LEU A 138 14.10 -20.67 4.25
N GLY A 139 14.36 -20.32 5.51
CA GLY A 139 15.43 -19.41 5.93
C GLY A 139 15.06 -17.91 5.83
N PHE A 140 13.79 -17.58 5.71
CA PHE A 140 13.31 -16.21 5.88
C PHE A 140 13.09 -15.91 7.36
N ARG A 141 13.29 -14.66 7.74
CA ARG A 141 12.95 -14.14 9.07
C ARG A 141 12.02 -12.97 8.95
N GLN A 142 11.11 -12.81 9.89
CA GLN A 142 10.25 -11.64 9.96
C GLN A 142 11.08 -10.39 10.28
N VAL A 143 10.74 -9.26 9.63
CA VAL A 143 11.39 -7.97 9.85
C VAL A 143 10.34 -6.87 9.95
N ASP A 144 10.56 -5.94 10.86
CA ASP A 144 9.64 -4.84 11.12
C ASP A 144 9.94 -3.56 10.32
N GLU A 145 11.13 -3.51 9.69
CA GLU A 145 11.68 -2.29 9.08
C GLU A 145 11.11 -1.98 7.68
N VAL A 146 10.31 -2.88 7.09
CA VAL A 146 9.88 -2.77 5.70
C VAL A 146 8.38 -2.62 5.63
N GLY A 147 7.95 -1.38 5.49
CA GLY A 147 6.60 -1.05 5.08
C GLY A 147 5.49 -1.31 6.12
N PRO A 148 4.29 -0.82 5.84
CA PRO A 148 3.16 -0.82 6.78
C PRO A 148 2.36 -2.13 6.81
N SER A 149 2.83 -3.21 6.22
CA SER A 149 2.02 -4.40 5.93
C SER A 149 1.81 -5.33 7.13
N ARG A 150 1.62 -4.79 8.33
CA ARG A 150 1.43 -5.60 9.55
C ARG A 150 -0.02 -5.94 9.82
N HIS A 151 -0.92 -5.08 9.43
CA HIS A 151 -2.36 -5.21 9.67
C HIS A 151 -3.11 -4.20 8.81
N ARG A 152 -4.40 -4.44 8.67
CA ARG A 152 -5.35 -3.54 8.04
C ARG A 152 -6.70 -3.59 8.76
N VAL A 153 -7.55 -2.63 8.51
CA VAL A 153 -8.93 -2.62 9.00
C VAL A 153 -9.83 -2.73 7.78
N GLY A 154 -10.47 -3.88 7.61
CA GLY A 154 -11.32 -4.19 6.46
C GLY A 154 -12.80 -4.11 6.80
N VAL A 155 -13.60 -3.50 5.92
CA VAL A 155 -15.06 -3.49 5.96
C VAL A 155 -15.54 -4.47 4.90
N VAL A 156 -16.16 -5.56 5.32
CA VAL A 156 -16.74 -6.54 4.40
C VAL A 156 -17.97 -5.96 3.71
N ILE A 157 -18.06 -6.13 2.40
CA ILE A 157 -19.18 -5.70 1.57
C ILE A 157 -19.93 -6.97 1.14
N PRO A 158 -21.16 -7.22 1.64
CA PRO A 158 -21.94 -8.36 1.19
C PRO A 158 -22.29 -8.24 -0.30
N ALA A 159 -22.23 -9.35 -1.03
CA ALA A 159 -22.58 -9.36 -2.44
C ALA A 159 -24.02 -8.85 -2.66
N GLY A 160 -24.18 -7.90 -3.57
CA GLY A 160 -25.49 -7.30 -3.86
C GLY A 160 -26.05 -6.38 -2.76
N ALA A 161 -25.26 -6.00 -1.75
CA ALA A 161 -25.71 -5.10 -0.70
C ALA A 161 -26.11 -3.73 -1.27
N GLY A 162 -27.35 -3.32 -1.02
CA GLY A 162 -27.81 -1.97 -1.29
C GLY A 162 -27.44 -1.00 -0.15
N ASP A 163 -27.66 0.30 -0.39
CA ASP A 163 -27.28 1.38 0.52
C ASP A 163 -27.83 1.21 1.94
N ALA A 164 -29.05 0.71 2.09
CA ALA A 164 -29.66 0.48 3.40
C ALA A 164 -28.86 -0.54 4.22
N ALA A 165 -28.51 -1.68 3.62
CA ALA A 165 -27.72 -2.73 4.28
C ALA A 165 -26.31 -2.25 4.64
N LEU A 166 -25.68 -1.46 3.76
CA LEU A 166 -24.36 -0.84 4.03
C LEU A 166 -24.44 0.16 5.19
N LEU A 167 -25.48 1.01 5.23
CA LEU A 167 -25.70 1.95 6.32
C LEU A 167 -25.94 1.27 7.67
N ASP A 168 -26.62 0.13 7.68
CA ASP A 168 -26.85 -0.63 8.92
C ASP A 168 -25.55 -1.17 9.54
N GLY A 169 -24.54 -1.43 8.72
CA GLY A 169 -23.18 -1.78 9.17
C GLY A 169 -22.41 -0.62 9.81
N ILE A 170 -22.85 0.63 9.63
CA ILE A 170 -22.20 1.83 10.17
C ILE A 170 -22.78 2.18 11.53
N ALA A 171 -21.92 2.47 12.53
CA ALA A 171 -22.34 2.87 13.86
C ALA A 171 -23.30 4.09 13.81
N GLN A 172 -24.37 4.08 14.59
CA GLN A 172 -25.47 5.06 14.55
C GLN A 172 -24.97 6.52 14.58
N LYS A 173 -24.04 6.84 15.47
CA LYS A 173 -23.47 8.20 15.57
C LYS A 173 -22.77 8.63 14.28
N THR A 174 -21.97 7.74 13.70
CA THR A 174 -21.24 8.00 12.46
C THR A 174 -22.20 8.17 11.29
N ARG A 175 -23.24 7.30 11.20
CA ARG A 175 -24.31 7.40 10.20
C ARG A 175 -25.04 8.76 10.31
N GLN A 176 -25.39 9.19 11.51
CA GLN A 176 -26.02 10.50 11.72
C GLN A 176 -25.12 11.66 11.28
N GLN A 177 -23.82 11.60 11.57
CA GLN A 177 -22.87 12.64 11.22
C GLN A 177 -22.65 12.75 9.71
N LEU A 178 -22.46 11.63 9.00
CA LEU A 178 -22.28 11.65 7.54
C LEU A 178 -23.53 12.15 6.80
N LEU A 179 -24.73 11.71 7.20
CA LEU A 179 -25.98 12.19 6.63
C LEU A 179 -26.25 13.68 6.98
N ALA A 180 -25.79 14.13 8.14
CA ALA A 180 -25.87 15.57 8.48
C ALA A 180 -24.92 16.42 7.64
N ALA A 181 -23.70 15.91 7.31
CA ALA A 181 -22.80 16.62 6.40
C ALA A 181 -23.41 16.77 5.00
N GLU A 182 -24.03 15.72 4.48
CA GLU A 182 -24.74 15.77 3.20
C GLU A 182 -25.90 16.77 3.21
N ARG A 183 -26.75 16.74 4.24
CA ARG A 183 -27.87 17.71 4.39
C ARG A 183 -27.41 19.17 4.54
N ARG A 184 -26.18 19.41 5.03
CA ARG A 184 -25.58 20.74 5.09
C ARG A 184 -25.00 21.22 3.75
N GLY A 185 -25.10 20.40 2.69
CA GLY A 185 -24.65 20.73 1.35
C GLY A 185 -23.22 20.32 1.01
N VAL A 186 -22.58 19.46 1.83
CA VAL A 186 -21.29 18.87 1.42
C VAL A 186 -21.53 17.99 0.21
N ARG A 187 -20.84 18.27 -0.88
CA ARG A 187 -20.84 17.49 -2.12
C ARG A 187 -19.53 16.72 -2.22
N VAL A 188 -19.55 15.57 -2.95
CA VAL A 188 -18.35 14.77 -3.20
C VAL A 188 -18.10 14.72 -4.69
N ARG A 189 -16.93 15.20 -5.14
CA ARG A 189 -16.48 15.13 -6.52
C ARG A 189 -15.54 13.97 -6.72
N ARG A 190 -15.82 13.17 -7.75
CA ARG A 190 -15.12 11.95 -8.09
C ARG A 190 -14.20 12.15 -9.30
N TYR A 191 -12.95 11.66 -9.19
CA TYR A 191 -11.97 11.66 -10.27
C TYR A 191 -11.45 10.22 -10.43
N ASP A 192 -11.92 9.54 -11.44
CA ASP A 192 -11.39 8.26 -11.95
C ASP A 192 -11.92 7.97 -13.35
N ARG A 193 -11.37 6.95 -13.98
CA ARG A 193 -11.77 6.57 -15.34
C ARG A 193 -13.19 5.99 -15.43
N LEU A 194 -13.75 5.49 -14.34
CA LEU A 194 -15.10 4.92 -14.30
C LEU A 194 -16.20 5.97 -14.09
N ALA A 195 -15.84 7.19 -13.69
CA ALA A 195 -16.78 8.29 -13.45
C ALA A 195 -17.36 8.90 -14.72
N GLY A 196 -16.83 8.56 -15.89
CA GLY A 196 -17.15 9.23 -17.14
C GLY A 196 -18.61 9.08 -17.61
N THR A 197 -19.31 8.01 -17.26
CA THR A 197 -20.70 7.76 -17.64
C THR A 197 -21.65 7.73 -16.46
N ASP A 198 -21.18 7.38 -15.28
CA ASP A 198 -21.94 7.31 -14.03
C ASP A 198 -21.03 7.68 -12.84
N PRO A 199 -21.09 8.91 -12.34
CA PRO A 199 -20.28 9.31 -11.19
C PRO A 199 -20.61 8.54 -9.90
N GLY A 200 -21.76 7.86 -9.86
CA GLY A 200 -22.19 7.11 -8.68
C GLY A 200 -23.06 7.92 -7.71
N PRO A 201 -23.61 7.26 -6.68
CA PRO A 201 -24.58 7.86 -5.79
C PRO A 201 -23.99 9.04 -5.01
N GLY A 202 -24.65 10.20 -5.10
CA GLY A 202 -24.27 11.41 -4.37
C GLY A 202 -22.88 11.94 -4.66
N THR A 203 -22.33 11.63 -5.85
CA THR A 203 -21.09 12.20 -6.36
C THR A 203 -21.33 12.92 -7.68
N ASP A 204 -20.52 13.94 -7.95
CA ASP A 204 -20.37 14.55 -9.28
C ASP A 204 -19.00 14.22 -9.85
N ALA A 205 -18.79 14.42 -11.16
CA ALA A 205 -17.54 14.18 -11.83
C ALA A 205 -17.33 15.21 -12.96
N PRO A 206 -16.07 15.51 -13.32
CA PRO A 206 -15.81 16.27 -14.54
C PRO A 206 -16.27 15.47 -15.77
N ALA A 207 -16.59 16.17 -16.85
CA ALA A 207 -16.88 15.51 -18.13
C ALA A 207 -15.69 14.68 -18.58
N PRO A 208 -15.90 13.52 -19.26
CA PRO A 208 -14.82 12.59 -19.62
C PRO A 208 -13.69 13.23 -20.40
N GLU A 209 -13.99 14.17 -21.29
CA GLU A 209 -13.02 14.91 -22.10
C GLU A 209 -12.15 15.87 -21.28
N HIS A 210 -12.58 16.26 -20.09
CA HIS A 210 -11.84 17.13 -19.17
C HIS A 210 -11.25 16.40 -17.98
N LEU A 211 -11.42 15.06 -17.91
CA LEU A 211 -10.99 14.28 -16.73
C LEU A 211 -9.49 14.40 -16.46
N ALA A 212 -8.66 14.33 -17.50
CA ALA A 212 -7.19 14.34 -17.34
C ALA A 212 -6.71 15.63 -16.67
N ASP A 213 -7.11 16.78 -17.21
CA ASP A 213 -6.72 18.10 -16.72
C ASP A 213 -7.30 18.34 -15.31
N ALA A 214 -8.58 18.04 -15.12
CA ALA A 214 -9.25 18.20 -13.84
C ALA A 214 -8.65 17.30 -12.74
N ALA A 215 -8.22 16.09 -13.10
CA ALA A 215 -7.56 15.16 -12.18
C ALA A 215 -6.16 15.65 -11.83
N GLU A 216 -5.37 16.15 -12.77
CA GLU A 216 -4.04 16.71 -12.50
C GLU A 216 -4.14 17.86 -11.51
N GLU A 217 -5.04 18.81 -11.73
CA GLU A 217 -5.28 19.90 -10.78
C GLU A 217 -5.73 19.39 -9.41
N ALA A 218 -6.62 18.38 -9.36
CA ALA A 218 -7.07 17.79 -8.11
C ALA A 218 -5.92 17.07 -7.37
N PHE A 219 -5.01 16.39 -8.06
CA PHE A 219 -3.82 15.80 -7.46
C PHE A 219 -2.88 16.86 -6.90
N VAL A 220 -2.69 17.97 -7.59
CA VAL A 220 -1.89 19.12 -7.09
C VAL A 220 -2.49 19.67 -5.79
N ARG A 221 -3.81 19.90 -5.76
CA ARG A 221 -4.51 20.35 -4.54
C ARG A 221 -4.39 19.34 -3.42
N PHE A 222 -4.64 18.07 -3.71
CA PHE A 222 -4.56 16.99 -2.73
C PHE A 222 -3.16 16.83 -2.15
N HIS A 223 -2.10 16.90 -2.98
CA HIS A 223 -0.73 16.87 -2.48
C HIS A 223 -0.42 18.02 -1.52
N GLY A 224 -0.85 19.25 -1.86
CA GLY A 224 -0.68 20.41 -0.99
C GLY A 224 -1.39 20.22 0.36
N LEU A 225 -2.62 19.70 0.33
CA LEU A 225 -3.40 19.41 1.52
C LEU A 225 -2.75 18.30 2.38
N LEU A 226 -2.23 17.27 1.74
CA LEU A 226 -1.54 16.15 2.40
C LEU A 226 -0.22 16.61 3.03
N ALA A 227 0.55 17.48 2.35
CA ALA A 227 1.78 18.08 2.87
C ALA A 227 1.50 18.95 4.10
N ALA A 228 0.47 19.80 4.07
CA ALA A 228 0.04 20.59 5.22
C ALA A 228 -0.41 19.69 6.39
N THR A 229 -1.09 18.58 6.11
CA THR A 229 -1.49 17.61 7.12
C THR A 229 -0.27 16.87 7.70
N GLY A 230 0.71 16.52 6.87
CA GLY A 230 1.97 15.90 7.28
C GLY A 230 2.79 16.80 8.20
N ALA A 231 2.92 18.09 7.85
CA ALA A 231 3.58 19.10 8.68
C ALA A 231 2.91 19.23 10.08
N ARG A 232 1.58 19.20 10.13
CA ARG A 232 0.78 19.27 11.35
C ARG A 232 0.88 18.04 12.24
N ARG A 233 1.01 16.84 11.62
CA ARG A 233 0.99 15.54 12.30
C ARG A 233 2.36 14.86 12.41
N GLY A 234 3.43 15.47 11.89
CA GLY A 234 4.79 14.97 12.01
C GLY A 234 5.13 13.80 11.07
N PHE A 235 4.53 13.70 9.88
CA PHE A 235 4.90 12.71 8.88
C PHE A 235 5.33 13.35 7.55
N SER A 236 6.20 12.66 6.81
CA SER A 236 6.67 13.10 5.49
C SER A 236 5.79 12.53 4.38
N VAL A 237 5.45 13.36 3.40
CA VAL A 237 4.63 12.99 2.23
C VAL A 237 5.49 12.56 1.03
N GLY A 238 6.81 12.72 1.12
CA GLY A 238 7.71 12.45 0.01
C GLY A 238 7.74 13.55 -1.05
N SER A 239 8.29 13.23 -2.22
CA SER A 239 8.43 14.19 -3.33
C SER A 239 7.09 14.41 -4.03
N ARG A 240 6.72 15.69 -4.27
CA ARG A 240 5.53 16.06 -5.03
C ARG A 240 5.54 15.45 -6.43
N SER A 241 6.63 15.56 -7.16
CA SER A 241 6.74 15.03 -8.52
C SER A 241 6.55 13.51 -8.58
N ALA A 242 7.11 12.78 -7.60
CA ALA A 242 6.93 11.34 -7.52
C ALA A 242 5.48 10.95 -7.18
N ALA A 243 4.83 11.68 -6.27
CA ALA A 243 3.44 11.44 -5.91
C ALA A 243 2.49 11.70 -7.09
N LEU A 244 2.64 12.84 -7.78
CA LEU A 244 1.81 13.18 -8.94
C LEU A 244 2.01 12.18 -10.08
N ALA A 245 3.25 11.81 -10.40
CA ALA A 245 3.54 10.83 -11.44
C ALA A 245 2.94 9.46 -11.14
N TRP A 246 2.95 9.04 -9.86
CA TRP A 246 2.30 7.80 -9.43
C TRP A 246 0.78 7.88 -9.56
N TRP A 247 0.16 8.93 -9.05
CA TRP A 247 -1.30 9.06 -9.10
C TRP A 247 -1.82 9.16 -10.53
N GLN A 248 -1.10 9.89 -11.39
CA GLN A 248 -1.46 9.97 -12.81
C GLN A 248 -1.39 8.58 -13.48
N ALA A 249 -0.28 7.86 -13.30
CA ALA A 249 -0.13 6.52 -13.86
C ALA A 249 -1.18 5.53 -13.32
N ALA A 250 -1.50 5.60 -12.02
CA ALA A 250 -2.54 4.76 -11.41
C ALA A 250 -3.96 5.13 -11.89
N LEU A 251 -4.23 6.43 -12.16
CA LEU A 251 -5.48 6.89 -12.78
C LEU A 251 -5.61 6.33 -14.20
N GLU A 252 -4.58 6.48 -15.01
CA GLU A 252 -4.54 5.99 -16.40
C GLU A 252 -4.73 4.47 -16.49
N ALA A 253 -4.16 3.73 -15.54
CA ALA A 253 -4.35 2.29 -15.40
C ALA A 253 -5.74 1.89 -14.87
N GLY A 254 -6.57 2.84 -14.40
CA GLY A 254 -7.88 2.56 -13.79
C GLY A 254 -7.84 2.13 -12.34
N HIS A 255 -6.66 2.13 -11.72
CA HIS A 255 -6.48 1.68 -10.34
C HIS A 255 -6.73 2.76 -9.29
N LEU A 256 -6.82 4.04 -9.66
CA LEU A 256 -6.98 5.14 -8.73
C LEU A 256 -8.40 5.73 -8.74
N LEU A 257 -8.88 6.05 -7.55
CA LEU A 257 -10.06 6.86 -7.29
C LEU A 257 -9.67 7.98 -6.33
N LEU A 258 -9.85 9.24 -6.72
CA LEU A 258 -9.77 10.40 -5.82
C LEU A 258 -11.17 10.94 -5.57
N LEU A 259 -11.51 11.18 -4.29
CA LEU A 259 -12.74 11.85 -3.86
C LEU A 259 -12.37 13.15 -3.16
N GLU A 260 -12.94 14.27 -3.63
CA GLU A 260 -12.86 15.60 -2.99
C GLU A 260 -14.22 15.94 -2.36
N ALA A 261 -14.21 16.29 -1.08
CA ALA A 261 -15.37 16.86 -0.41
C ALA A 261 -15.36 18.39 -0.55
N ARG A 262 -16.45 18.94 -1.04
CA ARG A 262 -16.64 20.34 -1.35
C ARG A 262 -17.81 20.93 -0.57
N GLY A 263 -17.68 22.17 -0.12
CA GLY A 263 -18.74 22.93 0.55
C GLY A 263 -19.69 23.62 -0.42
N LEU A 264 -20.52 24.52 0.10
CA LEU A 264 -21.57 25.20 -0.66
C LEU A 264 -21.02 26.16 -1.73
N GLU A 265 -19.87 26.79 -1.45
CA GLU A 265 -19.18 27.71 -2.37
C GLU A 265 -18.08 27.02 -3.18
N ASP A 266 -18.17 25.71 -3.31
CA ASP A 266 -17.18 24.84 -3.97
C ASP A 266 -15.78 24.85 -3.30
N GLU A 267 -15.68 25.31 -2.05
CA GLU A 267 -14.44 25.29 -1.29
C GLU A 267 -14.05 23.82 -0.94
N LEU A 268 -12.75 23.49 -1.09
CA LEU A 268 -12.24 22.17 -0.72
C LEU A 268 -12.20 22.01 0.80
N ILE A 269 -12.93 21.03 1.34
CA ILE A 269 -12.95 20.71 2.77
C ILE A 269 -11.95 19.59 3.09
N GLY A 270 -11.90 18.58 2.24
CA GLY A 270 -11.01 17.43 2.40
C GLY A 270 -11.02 16.52 1.19
N ALA A 271 -10.07 15.61 1.13
CA ALA A 271 -9.97 14.66 0.04
C ALA A 271 -9.37 13.33 0.50
N ALA A 272 -9.64 12.27 -0.26
CA ALA A 272 -9.07 10.95 -0.04
C ALA A 272 -8.81 10.24 -1.36
N VAL A 273 -7.68 9.54 -1.42
CA VAL A 273 -7.29 8.66 -2.53
C VAL A 273 -7.52 7.21 -2.13
N PHE A 274 -8.07 6.46 -3.07
CA PHE A 274 -8.31 5.02 -2.95
C PHE A 274 -7.69 4.29 -4.15
N TYR A 275 -7.37 3.00 -3.94
CA TYR A 275 -6.83 2.14 -5.00
C TYR A 275 -7.69 0.90 -5.17
N ARG A 276 -7.96 0.54 -6.44
CA ARG A 276 -8.68 -0.68 -6.83
C ARG A 276 -7.69 -1.80 -7.08
N HIS A 277 -7.82 -2.89 -6.36
CA HIS A 277 -7.04 -4.10 -6.58
C HIS A 277 -7.61 -5.29 -5.80
N GLY A 278 -7.36 -6.49 -6.24
CA GLY A 278 -7.60 -7.72 -5.48
C GLY A 278 -9.02 -7.94 -4.99
N GLY A 279 -10.03 -7.39 -5.68
CA GLY A 279 -11.41 -7.41 -5.22
C GLY A 279 -11.73 -6.40 -4.11
N ARG A 280 -10.81 -5.47 -3.83
CA ARG A 280 -10.93 -4.44 -2.79
C ARG A 280 -10.88 -3.03 -3.36
N LEU A 281 -11.43 -2.08 -2.60
CA LEU A 281 -11.10 -0.67 -2.68
C LEU A 281 -10.31 -0.30 -1.43
N THR A 282 -9.03 0.08 -1.60
CA THR A 282 -8.13 0.37 -0.47
C THR A 282 -7.94 1.87 -0.28
N TYR A 283 -8.22 2.34 0.92
CA TYR A 283 -7.98 3.72 1.34
C TYR A 283 -6.47 3.99 1.49
N GLY A 284 -5.92 4.78 0.59
CA GLY A 284 -4.50 5.08 0.55
C GLY A 284 -4.11 6.24 1.48
N HIS A 285 -4.60 7.42 1.17
CA HIS A 285 -4.28 8.64 1.91
C HIS A 285 -5.49 9.56 1.99
N SER A 286 -5.56 10.37 3.05
CA SER A 286 -6.52 11.47 3.14
C SER A 286 -5.93 12.69 3.83
N ALA A 287 -6.53 13.82 3.55
CA ALA A 287 -6.20 15.07 4.20
C ALA A 287 -7.44 15.97 4.27
N ASP A 288 -7.47 16.86 5.28
CA ASP A 288 -8.51 17.84 5.50
C ASP A 288 -7.92 19.25 5.67
N VAL A 289 -8.68 20.26 5.33
CA VAL A 289 -8.33 21.66 5.57
C VAL A 289 -8.46 21.93 7.07
N ALA A 290 -7.36 22.36 7.72
CA ALA A 290 -7.28 22.49 9.19
C ALA A 290 -8.36 23.45 9.63
N GLY A 291 -8.83 24.39 9.44
CA GLY A 291 -9.90 25.28 9.98
C GLY A 291 -11.31 24.81 9.67
N LEU A 292 -11.48 23.98 8.64
CA LEU A 292 -12.82 23.59 8.17
C LEU A 292 -13.39 22.33 8.82
N ARG A 293 -12.56 21.53 9.48
CA ARG A 293 -13.01 20.27 10.09
C ARG A 293 -14.10 20.47 11.16
N SER A 294 -14.01 21.53 11.96
CA SER A 294 -15.02 21.87 12.97
C SER A 294 -16.27 22.50 12.37
N ALA A 295 -16.12 23.29 11.30
CA ALA A 295 -17.23 23.90 10.59
C ALA A 295 -18.05 22.86 9.80
N TRP A 296 -17.40 21.82 9.27
CA TRP A 296 -18.00 20.79 8.45
C TRP A 296 -17.85 19.37 9.08
N PRO A 297 -18.45 19.11 10.27
CA PRO A 297 -18.33 17.82 10.92
C PRO A 297 -19.01 16.72 10.09
N GLY A 298 -18.39 15.52 10.08
CA GLY A 298 -18.91 14.36 9.34
C GLY A 298 -18.41 14.25 7.90
N THR A 299 -17.73 15.27 7.35
CA THR A 299 -17.28 15.31 5.94
C THR A 299 -16.43 14.11 5.55
N MET A 300 -15.39 13.76 6.31
CA MET A 300 -14.56 12.59 5.97
C MET A 300 -15.32 11.26 6.15
N GLY A 301 -16.34 11.23 7.01
CA GLY A 301 -17.29 10.12 7.09
C GLY A 301 -18.12 10.00 5.80
N LEU A 302 -18.60 11.13 5.26
CA LEU A 302 -19.32 11.15 3.97
C LEU A 302 -18.42 10.69 2.81
N VAL A 303 -17.16 11.11 2.76
CA VAL A 303 -16.20 10.62 1.74
C VAL A 303 -16.03 9.10 1.81
N LEU A 304 -15.86 8.53 3.00
CA LEU A 304 -15.76 7.07 3.17
C LEU A 304 -17.08 6.35 2.83
N TRP A 305 -18.21 6.97 3.16
CA TRP A 305 -19.53 6.43 2.77
C TRP A 305 -19.66 6.35 1.24
N ARG A 306 -19.29 7.42 0.51
CA ARG A 306 -19.27 7.40 -0.97
C ARG A 306 -18.33 6.35 -1.53
N ALA A 307 -17.15 6.19 -0.93
CA ALA A 307 -16.21 5.14 -1.32
C ALA A 307 -16.80 3.74 -1.10
N LEU A 308 -17.51 3.50 0.00
CA LEU A 308 -18.18 2.24 0.30
C LEU A 308 -19.30 1.92 -0.71
N GLN A 309 -20.12 2.93 -1.05
CA GLN A 309 -21.17 2.79 -2.07
C GLN A 309 -20.58 2.46 -3.45
N LEU A 310 -19.50 3.17 -3.85
CA LEU A 310 -18.81 2.90 -5.11
C LEU A 310 -18.19 1.50 -5.13
N ALA A 311 -17.54 1.09 -4.05
CA ALA A 311 -16.97 -0.26 -3.92
C ALA A 311 -18.05 -1.35 -4.06
N ALA A 312 -19.20 -1.18 -3.43
CA ALA A 312 -20.34 -2.11 -3.55
C ALA A 312 -20.89 -2.17 -4.98
N ARG A 313 -21.07 -1.02 -5.64
CA ARG A 313 -21.52 -0.95 -7.04
C ARG A 313 -20.53 -1.58 -8.03
N GLU A 314 -19.23 -1.47 -7.75
CA GLU A 314 -18.18 -2.12 -8.52
C GLU A 314 -18.05 -3.63 -8.22
N GLY A 315 -18.90 -4.20 -7.36
CA GLY A 315 -18.83 -5.60 -6.96
C GLY A 315 -17.60 -5.96 -6.12
N ARG A 316 -16.97 -4.98 -5.45
CA ARG A 316 -15.86 -5.24 -4.55
C ARG A 316 -16.34 -5.93 -3.29
N ALA A 317 -15.56 -6.90 -2.81
CA ALA A 317 -15.89 -7.65 -1.60
C ALA A 317 -15.52 -6.92 -0.30
N GLU A 318 -14.68 -5.87 -0.39
CA GLU A 318 -14.13 -5.20 0.78
C GLU A 318 -13.76 -3.74 0.51
N LEU A 319 -14.02 -2.87 1.49
CA LEU A 319 -13.36 -1.58 1.64
C LEU A 319 -12.25 -1.71 2.69
N ASP A 320 -11.00 -1.68 2.26
CA ASP A 320 -9.83 -1.70 3.13
C ASP A 320 -9.51 -0.27 3.59
N LEU A 321 -9.64 0.00 4.87
CA LEU A 321 -9.38 1.31 5.48
C LEU A 321 -7.90 1.52 5.85
N GLY A 322 -7.02 0.58 5.49
CA GLY A 322 -5.60 0.63 5.80
C GLY A 322 -5.26 0.37 7.28
N GLY A 323 -3.99 0.41 7.61
CA GLY A 323 -3.49 0.14 8.95
C GLY A 323 -3.74 1.26 9.97
N VAL A 324 -3.50 0.93 11.24
CA VAL A 324 -3.46 1.86 12.37
C VAL A 324 -2.23 1.49 13.22
N ASP A 325 -1.10 2.12 12.96
CA ASP A 325 0.16 1.71 13.57
C ASP A 325 0.27 2.06 15.05
N VAL A 326 0.70 1.07 15.83
CA VAL A 326 1.32 1.25 17.14
C VAL A 326 2.79 0.92 16.99
N ARG A 327 3.64 1.91 17.17
CA ARG A 327 5.08 1.75 16.98
C ARG A 327 5.63 0.58 17.79
N GLY A 328 6.29 -0.35 17.13
CA GLY A 328 6.94 -1.52 17.78
C GLY A 328 5.98 -2.61 18.27
N ALA A 329 4.67 -2.51 17.97
CA ALA A 329 3.69 -3.51 18.40
C ALA A 329 2.84 -4.05 17.24
N ARG A 330 2.38 -5.32 17.38
CA ARG A 330 1.47 -6.00 16.47
C ARG A 330 0.12 -6.23 17.14
N ARG A 331 -0.50 -5.15 17.62
CA ARG A 331 -1.78 -5.21 18.31
C ARG A 331 -2.62 -3.98 17.99
N GLU A 332 -3.89 -4.07 18.29
CA GLU A 332 -4.77 -2.90 18.25
C GLU A 332 -4.28 -1.81 19.23
N PRO A 333 -4.43 -0.52 18.84
CA PRO A 333 -4.25 0.58 19.78
C PRO A 333 -5.19 0.48 20.99
N LEU A 334 -4.69 0.77 22.17
CA LEU A 334 -5.47 0.80 23.42
C LEU A 334 -6.02 2.21 23.69
N PRO A 335 -7.09 2.34 24.53
CA PRO A 335 -7.58 3.63 24.99
C PRO A 335 -6.46 4.49 25.56
N GLY A 336 -6.37 5.75 25.10
CA GLY A 336 -5.31 6.69 25.50
C GLY A 336 -4.09 6.72 24.57
N GLU A 337 -3.93 5.74 23.68
CA GLU A 337 -2.86 5.79 22.67
C GLU A 337 -3.21 6.74 21.51
N PRO A 338 -2.23 7.40 20.88
CA PRO A 338 -2.46 8.45 19.87
C PRO A 338 -3.32 7.99 18.68
N THR A 339 -3.22 6.72 18.30
CA THR A 339 -3.93 6.14 17.14
C THR A 339 -5.27 5.48 17.49
N TYR A 340 -5.63 5.40 18.78
CA TYR A 340 -6.88 4.77 19.22
C TYR A 340 -8.12 5.41 18.60
N GLY A 341 -8.17 6.74 18.55
CA GLY A 341 -9.27 7.48 17.91
C GLY A 341 -9.44 7.14 16.42
N LEU A 342 -8.32 6.91 15.71
CA LEU A 342 -8.35 6.51 14.30
C LEU A 342 -8.88 5.07 14.16
N LEU A 343 -8.48 4.14 15.03
CA LEU A 343 -9.04 2.78 15.05
C LEU A 343 -10.56 2.83 15.28
N ARG A 344 -11.02 3.56 16.29
CA ARG A 344 -12.46 3.69 16.59
C ARG A 344 -13.25 4.29 15.43
N PHE A 345 -12.67 5.27 14.74
CA PHE A 345 -13.28 5.83 13.53
C PHE A 345 -13.42 4.77 12.42
N LYS A 346 -12.38 3.97 12.15
CA LYS A 346 -12.45 2.89 11.16
C LYS A 346 -13.45 1.79 11.57
N GLN A 347 -13.44 1.39 12.84
CA GLN A 347 -14.39 0.41 13.39
C GLN A 347 -15.83 0.92 13.34
N SER A 348 -16.06 2.24 13.39
CA SER A 348 -17.42 2.79 13.29
C SER A 348 -18.07 2.61 11.90
N PHE A 349 -17.30 2.22 10.89
CA PHE A 349 -17.77 1.78 9.58
C PHE A 349 -17.97 0.25 9.47
N GLY A 350 -17.95 -0.48 10.59
CA GLY A 350 -17.98 -1.94 10.59
C GLY A 350 -16.60 -2.57 10.33
N GLY A 351 -15.55 -1.77 10.38
CA GLY A 351 -14.19 -2.23 10.12
C GLY A 351 -13.69 -3.25 11.14
N GLN A 352 -13.14 -4.36 10.65
CA GLN A 352 -12.54 -5.43 11.45
C GLN A 352 -11.03 -5.39 11.32
N TRP A 353 -10.33 -5.58 12.45
CA TRP A 353 -8.88 -5.71 12.46
C TRP A 353 -8.45 -7.03 11.85
N ILE A 354 -7.52 -6.96 10.92
CA ILE A 354 -6.92 -8.12 10.24
C ILE A 354 -5.41 -8.02 10.41
N GLU A 355 -4.84 -8.93 11.20
CA GLU A 355 -3.40 -9.04 11.34
C GLU A 355 -2.82 -9.76 10.10
N LEU A 356 -1.77 -9.18 9.51
CA LEU A 356 -1.09 -9.70 8.34
C LEU A 356 0.23 -10.38 8.72
N SER A 357 0.72 -11.26 7.87
CA SER A 357 1.99 -11.96 8.05
C SER A 357 3.19 -11.01 8.19
N GLY A 358 3.08 -9.80 7.63
CA GLY A 358 4.12 -8.80 7.64
C GLY A 358 5.27 -9.08 6.68
N ALA A 359 6.34 -8.31 6.82
CA ALA A 359 7.51 -8.43 5.98
C ALA A 359 8.45 -9.55 6.43
N HIS A 360 8.98 -10.27 5.46
CA HIS A 360 9.96 -11.35 5.68
C HIS A 360 11.17 -11.11 4.79
N GLU A 361 12.37 -11.33 5.34
CA GLU A 361 13.61 -11.22 4.58
C GLU A 361 14.42 -12.50 4.63
N ARG A 362 15.13 -12.79 3.54
CA ARG A 362 16.16 -13.83 3.47
C ARG A 362 17.47 -13.22 2.98
N VAL A 363 18.53 -13.37 3.78
CA VAL A 363 19.88 -12.98 3.40
C VAL A 363 20.49 -14.06 2.51
N LEU A 364 20.78 -13.71 1.25
CA LEU A 364 21.30 -14.59 0.22
C LEU A 364 22.85 -14.65 0.28
N ARG A 365 23.51 -13.52 0.56
CA ARG A 365 24.97 -13.38 0.58
C ARG A 365 25.44 -12.77 1.91
N ARG A 366 25.56 -13.61 2.94
CA ARG A 366 25.79 -13.20 4.35
C ARG A 366 26.99 -12.27 4.52
N ARG A 367 28.15 -12.59 3.95
CA ARG A 367 29.39 -11.80 4.12
C ARG A 367 29.21 -10.38 3.54
N ARG A 368 28.72 -10.27 2.31
CA ARG A 368 28.51 -8.98 1.64
C ARG A 368 27.42 -8.16 2.31
N HIS A 369 26.34 -8.79 2.73
CA HIS A 369 25.27 -8.13 3.48
C HIS A 369 25.77 -7.58 4.82
N ALA A 370 26.57 -8.34 5.59
CA ALA A 370 27.13 -7.90 6.86
C ALA A 370 28.03 -6.66 6.70
N LEU A 371 28.95 -6.68 5.72
CA LEU A 371 29.83 -5.54 5.43
C LEU A 371 29.03 -4.26 5.11
N THR A 372 28.00 -4.39 4.29
CA THR A 372 27.20 -3.25 3.86
C THR A 372 26.29 -2.72 4.95
N THR A 373 25.74 -3.58 5.82
CA THR A 373 24.94 -3.17 6.98
C THR A 373 25.80 -2.43 8.01
N SER A 374 27.01 -2.90 8.24
CA SER A 374 27.96 -2.24 9.13
C SER A 374 28.38 -0.87 8.58
N ALA A 375 28.65 -0.75 7.30
CA ALA A 375 28.96 0.53 6.64
C ALA A 375 27.79 1.53 6.70
N GLN A 376 26.55 1.06 6.53
CA GLN A 376 25.37 1.91 6.64
C GLN A 376 25.13 2.39 8.08
N ARG A 377 25.34 1.54 9.08
CA ARG A 377 25.26 1.92 10.51
C ARG A 377 26.32 2.96 10.86
N ALA A 378 27.55 2.77 10.40
CA ALA A 378 28.64 3.74 10.59
C ALA A 378 28.33 5.09 9.93
N ALA A 379 27.82 5.09 8.69
CA ALA A 379 27.41 6.30 7.97
C ALA A 379 26.20 7.00 8.64
N GLY A 380 25.26 6.24 9.20
CA GLY A 380 24.14 6.76 9.98
C GLY A 380 24.62 7.43 11.27
N ALA A 381 25.49 6.76 12.02
CA ALA A 381 26.08 7.31 13.26
C ALA A 381 26.86 8.61 12.99
N VAL A 382 27.60 8.70 11.87
CA VAL A 382 28.29 9.95 11.46
C VAL A 382 27.30 11.06 11.11
N ARG A 383 26.12 10.75 10.57
CA ARG A 383 25.07 11.74 10.28
C ARG A 383 24.38 12.31 11.52
N GLU A 384 24.34 11.55 12.59
CA GLU A 384 23.75 11.96 13.88
C GLU A 384 24.72 12.74 14.78
N LEU A 385 26.02 12.81 14.43
CA LEU A 385 26.99 13.60 15.17
C LEU A 385 26.72 15.11 15.02
N PRO A 386 26.81 15.91 16.11
CA PRO A 386 26.72 17.35 16.04
C PRO A 386 27.68 17.95 15.01
N GLY A 387 27.28 19.00 14.30
CA GLY A 387 28.01 19.56 13.16
C GLY A 387 29.46 20.03 13.43
N ALA A 388 29.84 20.20 14.70
CA ALA A 388 31.20 20.50 15.14
C ALA A 388 32.13 19.28 15.00
N VAL A 389 31.65 18.08 15.35
CA VAL A 389 32.43 16.81 15.26
C VAL A 389 32.54 16.34 13.82
N ARG A 390 31.55 16.63 12.99
CA ARG A 390 31.56 16.29 11.55
C ARG A 390 32.65 16.99 10.74
N ARG A 391 33.06 18.19 11.18
CA ARG A 391 34.12 18.99 10.53
C ARG A 391 35.53 18.52 10.89
N SER A 392 35.73 17.87 12.02
CA SER A 392 37.05 17.33 12.43
C SER A 392 37.43 16.02 11.76
N ILE A 393 36.44 15.21 11.35
CA ILE A 393 36.68 13.90 10.67
C ILE A 393 36.96 14.08 9.18
N GLY A 394 36.59 15.23 8.58
CA GLY A 394 36.70 15.52 7.13
C GLY A 394 37.93 16.31 6.69
N ARG A 395 38.89 16.65 7.57
CA ARG A 395 40.12 17.33 7.16
C ARG A 395 41.29 16.33 7.11
N PRO A 396 41.83 15.98 5.93
CA PRO A 396 43.17 15.44 5.87
C PRO A 396 44.13 16.58 6.26
N GLU A 397 44.98 16.33 7.24
CA GLU A 397 46.07 17.24 7.59
C GLU A 397 46.95 17.47 6.35
N GLY A 398 46.82 18.67 5.75
CA GLY A 398 47.73 19.15 4.73
C GLY A 398 49.10 19.33 5.34
N ARG A 399 50.04 18.49 4.92
CA ARG A 399 51.45 18.68 5.20
C ARG A 399 51.89 20.09 4.73
N ALA A 400 52.31 20.88 5.71
CA ALA A 400 53.08 22.10 5.45
C ALA A 400 54.43 21.74 4.78
N ARG A 401 54.72 22.38 3.67
CA ARG A 401 56.07 22.83 3.25
C ARG A 401 55.96 24.22 2.69
#